data_544cbf4ff3eca98d710bbd0ca0dc9709
#
_entry.id   544cbf4ff3eca98d710bbd0ca0dc9709
#
_cell.length_a   1.000
_cell.length_b   1.000
_cell.length_c   1.000
_cell.angle_alpha   90.00
_cell.angle_beta   90.00
_cell.angle_gamma   90.00
#
_symmetry.space_group_name_H-M   'P 1'
#
loop_
_entity.id
_entity.type
_entity.pdbx_description
1 polymer ?
#
loop_
_entity_poly.entity_id
_entity_poly.type
_entity_poly.pdbx_seq_one_letter_code
_entity_poly.pdbx_strand_id
1 'polypeptide(L)' 'MPILPRKIKNRLPISTDVLINGIVLTITRCTFQEYKMRYNITSDEFDDLDKGYECVYNPYHIIFIPDIMAIDMFDL' A
#
# COMPACT_ATOMS: atom_id res chain seq x y z
N MET A 1 23.13 -4.07 -1.84
CA MET A 1 22.56 -3.69 -1.59
C MET A 1 21.88 -3.49 -1.54
N PRO A 2 21.87 -3.86 -1.30
CA PRO A 2 21.01 -3.23 -1.50
C PRO A 2 20.44 -2.42 -0.57
N ILE A 3 20.60 -2.18 0.22
CA ILE A 3 20.34 -1.13 0.88
C ILE A 3 19.49 -0.16 0.33
N LEU A 4 19.64 0.05 -0.86
CA LEU A 4 18.80 0.87 -1.59
C LEU A 4 17.37 0.57 -1.45
N PRO A 5 16.95 -0.69 -1.38
CA PRO A 5 15.53 -0.99 -1.34
C PRO A 5 14.78 -0.27 -0.24
N ARG A 6 15.34 -0.18 0.93
CA ARG A 6 14.64 0.50 2.00
C ARG A 6 14.52 1.98 1.78
N LYS A 7 15.56 2.57 1.25
CA LYS A 7 15.49 3.98 0.98
C LYS A 7 14.51 4.29 -0.11
N ILE A 8 14.47 3.44 -1.11
CA ILE A 8 13.51 3.61 -2.18
C ILE A 8 12.11 3.53 -1.65
N LYS A 9 11.85 2.57 -0.80
CA LYS A 9 10.53 2.42 -0.22
C LYS A 9 10.11 3.67 0.51
N ASN A 10 11.01 4.26 1.27
CA ASN A 10 10.68 5.45 2.03
C ASN A 10 10.48 6.67 1.15
N ARG A 11 10.92 6.58 -0.10
CA ARG A 11 10.83 7.69 -1.03
C ARG A 11 9.84 7.49 -2.14
N LEU A 12 9.02 6.44 -2.04
CA LEU A 12 8.00 6.25 -3.05
C LEU A 12 7.11 7.46 -3.09
N PRO A 13 6.69 7.86 -4.27
CA PRO A 13 5.77 8.97 -4.40
C PRO A 13 4.49 8.67 -3.65
N ILE A 14 3.72 9.71 -3.35
CA ILE A 14 2.48 9.56 -2.63
C ILE A 14 1.57 8.58 -3.35
N SER A 15 1.57 8.64 -4.66
CA SER A 15 0.79 7.72 -5.47
C SER A 15 1.65 7.20 -6.60
N THR A 16 1.63 5.91 -6.83
CA THR A 16 2.39 5.33 -7.94
C THR A 16 1.68 4.08 -8.43
N ASP A 17 1.95 3.67 -9.65
CA ASP A 17 1.37 2.47 -10.22
C ASP A 17 2.37 1.33 -10.19
N VAL A 18 1.90 0.15 -9.82
CA VAL A 18 2.71 -1.06 -9.86
C VAL A 18 1.95 -2.13 -10.62
N LEU A 19 2.69 -3.00 -11.28
CA LEU A 19 2.10 -4.09 -12.04
C LEU A 19 2.30 -5.40 -11.29
N ILE A 20 1.22 -6.07 -10.95
CA ILE A 20 1.27 -7.33 -10.23
C ILE A 20 0.34 -8.31 -10.92
N ASN A 21 0.90 -9.43 -11.38
CA ASN A 21 0.14 -10.47 -12.07
C ASN A 21 -0.72 -9.91 -13.20
N GLY A 22 -0.15 -8.97 -13.96
CA GLY A 22 -0.87 -8.38 -15.10
C GLY A 22 -1.90 -7.34 -14.72
N ILE A 23 -2.02 -7.01 -13.44
CA ILE A 23 -2.97 -6.02 -12.96
C ILE A 23 -2.22 -4.79 -12.49
N VAL A 24 -2.65 -3.62 -12.95
CA VAL A 24 -2.04 -2.36 -12.52
C VAL A 24 -2.75 -1.90 -11.26
N LEU A 25 -1.98 -1.72 -10.20
CA LEU A 25 -2.48 -1.19 -8.94
C LEU A 25 -1.94 0.21 -8.75
N THR A 26 -2.80 1.13 -8.39
CA THR A 26 -2.37 2.45 -7.97
C THR A 26 -2.22 2.40 -6.46
N ILE A 27 -1.01 2.55 -5.97
CA ILE A 27 -0.75 2.46 -4.53
C ILE A 27 -0.44 3.84 -3.96
N THR A 28 -0.88 4.07 -2.75
CA THR A 28 -0.66 5.33 -2.05
C THR A 28 -0.25 5.02 -0.63
N ARG A 29 0.85 5.60 -0.19
CA ARG A 29 1.37 5.37 1.15
C ARG A 29 0.44 5.96 2.20
N CYS A 30 0.09 5.17 3.20
CA CYS A 30 -0.80 5.63 4.27
C CYS A 30 -0.76 4.68 5.46
N THR A 31 -1.38 5.09 6.56
CA THR A 31 -1.62 4.18 7.68
C THR A 31 -2.96 3.50 7.46
N PHE A 32 -3.18 2.42 8.21
CA PHE A 32 -4.47 1.73 8.14
C PHE A 32 -5.61 2.66 8.56
N GLN A 33 -5.37 3.51 9.55
CA GLN A 33 -6.37 4.47 9.99
C GLN A 33 -6.74 5.44 8.85
N GLU A 34 -5.74 5.97 8.16
CA GLU A 34 -5.99 6.87 7.04
C GLU A 34 -6.80 6.20 5.94
N TYR A 35 -6.46 4.96 5.65
CA TYR A 35 -7.18 4.16 4.67
C TYR A 35 -8.64 4.00 5.07
N LYS A 36 -8.88 3.62 6.33
CA LYS A 36 -10.25 3.42 6.80
C LYS A 36 -11.06 4.71 6.76
N MET A 37 -10.45 5.80 7.15
CA MET A 37 -11.14 7.08 7.18
C MET A 37 -11.47 7.57 5.78
N ARG A 38 -10.56 7.37 4.87
CA ARG A 38 -10.75 7.86 3.48
C ARG A 38 -11.89 7.14 2.78
N TYR A 39 -12.04 5.85 3.03
CA TYR A 39 -13.04 5.05 2.34
C TYR A 39 -14.19 4.64 3.23
N ASN A 40 -14.24 5.20 4.44
CA ASN A 40 -15.33 4.95 5.38
C ASN A 40 -15.46 3.46 5.70
N ILE A 41 -14.34 2.82 5.96
CA ILE A 41 -14.26 1.39 6.23
C ILE A 41 -14.17 1.15 7.72
N THR A 42 -14.90 0.15 8.21
CA THR A 42 -14.77 -0.30 9.60
C THR A 42 -14.17 -1.68 9.57
N SER A 43 -12.97 -1.82 10.09
CA SER A 43 -12.25 -3.08 10.09
C SER A 43 -11.22 -3.06 11.21
N ASP A 44 -10.99 -4.22 11.81
CA ASP A 44 -9.99 -4.39 12.85
C ASP A 44 -8.89 -5.34 12.39
N GLU A 45 -8.76 -5.53 11.11
CA GLU A 45 -7.80 -6.47 10.57
C GLU A 45 -6.36 -6.12 10.91
N PHE A 46 -6.06 -4.82 10.98
CA PHE A 46 -4.74 -4.33 11.33
C PHE A 46 -4.88 -3.22 12.36
N ASP A 47 -3.75 -2.84 12.95
CA ASP A 47 -3.73 -1.70 13.87
C ASP A 47 -3.86 -0.40 13.11
N ASP A 48 -4.49 0.59 13.71
CA ASP A 48 -4.66 1.90 13.10
C ASP A 48 -3.34 2.55 12.71
N LEU A 49 -2.28 2.26 13.46
CA LEU A 49 -0.98 2.86 13.21
C LEU A 49 -0.12 2.07 12.24
N ASP A 50 -0.59 0.91 11.80
CA ASP A 50 0.16 0.13 10.83
C ASP A 50 0.30 0.89 9.53
N LYS A 51 1.51 0.98 9.02
CA LYS A 51 1.79 1.63 7.76
C LYS A 51 1.72 0.65 6.62
N GLY A 52 1.32 1.14 5.49
CA GLY A 52 1.22 0.32 4.30
C GLY A 52 0.78 1.15 3.12
N TYR A 53 0.01 0.54 2.27
CA TYR A 53 -0.45 1.20 1.04
C TYR A 53 -1.93 0.93 0.84
N GLU A 54 -2.67 1.98 0.52
CA GLU A 54 -3.99 1.76 -0.04
C GLU A 54 -3.78 1.45 -1.50
N CYS A 55 -4.44 0.41 -1.99
CA CYS A 55 -4.26 -0.07 -3.35
C CYS A 55 -5.58 -0.03 -4.06
N VAL A 56 -5.61 0.67 -5.19
CA VAL A 56 -6.82 0.75 -6.01
C VAL A 56 -6.54 0.04 -7.31
N TYR A 57 -7.37 -0.94 -7.63
CA TYR A 57 -7.28 -1.60 -8.92
C TYR A 57 -8.69 -1.78 -9.44
N ASN A 58 -8.91 -1.41 -10.69
CA ASN A 58 -10.26 -1.39 -11.20
C ASN A 58 -11.07 -0.39 -10.35
N PRO A 59 -11.79 0.53 -10.87
CA PRO A 59 -12.31 1.70 -10.15
C PRO A 59 -13.00 1.41 -8.82
N TYR A 60 -13.43 0.17 -8.61
CA TYR A 60 -14.23 -0.14 -7.44
C TYR A 60 -13.56 -1.05 -6.43
N HIS A 61 -12.31 -1.44 -6.65
CA HIS A 61 -11.62 -2.36 -5.74
C HIS A 61 -10.52 -1.63 -5.00
N ILE A 62 -10.68 -1.52 -3.69
CA ILE A 62 -9.74 -0.81 -2.84
C ILE A 62 -9.38 -1.72 -1.68
N ILE A 63 -8.09 -1.95 -1.48
CA ILE A 63 -7.61 -2.78 -0.38
C ILE A 63 -6.43 -2.07 0.30
N PHE A 64 -6.12 -2.50 1.50
CA PHE A 64 -4.95 -2.02 2.23
C PHE A 64 -3.94 -3.16 2.33
N ILE A 65 -2.69 -2.88 1.99
CA ILE A 65 -1.61 -3.85 2.08
C ILE A 65 -0.58 -3.29 3.04
N PRO A 66 -0.40 -3.91 4.21
CA PRO A 66 0.58 -3.41 5.19
C PRO A 66 2.00 -3.66 4.69
N ASP A 67 2.95 -2.92 5.24
CA ASP A 67 4.34 -2.99 4.81
C ASP A 67 4.90 -4.40 4.80
N ILE A 68 4.56 -5.18 5.81
CA ILE A 68 5.11 -6.52 5.91
C ILE A 68 4.72 -7.39 4.72
N MET A 69 3.57 -7.14 4.13
CA MET A 69 3.14 -7.85 2.94
C MET A 69 3.59 -7.16 1.67
N ALA A 70 3.69 -5.85 1.71
CA ALA A 70 4.06 -5.07 0.54
C ALA A 70 5.49 -5.34 0.09
N ILE A 71 6.38 -5.64 1.04
CA ILE A 71 7.76 -5.95 0.71
C ILE A 71 7.83 -7.12 -0.28
N ASP A 72 7.04 -8.15 -0.03
CA ASP A 72 7.02 -9.30 -0.91
C ASP A 72 6.22 -9.05 -2.18
N MET A 73 5.08 -8.40 -2.07
CA MET A 73 4.18 -8.22 -3.20
C MET A 73 4.71 -7.22 -4.22
N PHE A 74 5.35 -6.16 -3.76
CA PHE A 74 5.82 -5.10 -4.65
C PHE A 74 7.30 -5.17 -4.92
N ASP A 75 7.96 -6.19 -4.37
CA ASP A 75 9.40 -6.39 -4.57
C ASP A 75 10.20 -5.15 -4.13
N LEU A 76 9.83 -4.62 -2.99
CA LEU A 76 10.51 -3.45 -2.42
C LEU A 76 11.74 -3.83 -1.53
#